data_1da2ec417d94cf2c227cff5016351fed
#
_entry.id   1da2ec417d94cf2c227cff5016351fed
#
_cell.length_a   1.000
_cell.length_b   1.000
_cell.length_c   1.000
_cell.angle_alpha   90.00
_cell.angle_beta   90.00
_cell.angle_gamma   90.00
#
_symmetry.space_group_name_H-M   'P 1'
#
loop_
_entity.id
_entity.type
_entity.pdbx_description
1 polymer ?
#
loop_
_entity_poly.entity_id
_entity_poly.type
_entity_poly.pdbx_seq_one_letter_code
_entity_poly.pdbx_strand_id
1 'polypeptide(L)'
;MDELLDCLDSELSYFYQIFPKELFQEIAYQTTLYSMQTNPETPFAVKEEDLVSFVACVLYMSIVKLPSTRDYWSSSIGIAHVTNIMPVNGFEKLKSIIHFADNNSADKDDKLFKIRPLINKINEQLNNIPFEENLAYEQIIPFKGRHLIKQYIPKKPHK
;
A
#
# COMPACT_ATOMS: atom_id res chain seq x y z
N MET A 1 -20.33 -15.98 -9.93
CA MET A 1 -19.67 -15.50 -8.68
C MET A 1 -19.18 -16.68 -7.85
N ASP A 2 -19.97 -17.73 -7.72
CA ASP A 2 -19.62 -18.92 -6.94
C ASP A 2 -18.38 -19.66 -7.49
N GLU A 3 -18.24 -19.80 -8.83
CA GLU A 3 -17.08 -20.47 -9.45
C GLU A 3 -15.73 -19.78 -9.19
N LEU A 4 -15.72 -18.46 -8.98
CA LEU A 4 -14.49 -17.70 -8.68
C LEU A 4 -14.10 -17.83 -7.20
N LEU A 5 -15.09 -17.92 -6.32
CA LEU A 5 -14.90 -18.11 -4.88
C LEU A 5 -14.46 -19.55 -4.57
N ASP A 6 -14.97 -20.54 -5.32
CA ASP A 6 -14.58 -21.96 -5.17
C ASP A 6 -13.12 -22.24 -5.57
N CYS A 7 -12.46 -21.33 -6.32
CA CYS A 7 -11.04 -21.44 -6.69
C CYS A 7 -10.08 -20.88 -5.64
N LEU A 8 -10.58 -20.24 -4.58
CA LEU A 8 -9.76 -19.57 -3.58
C LEU A 8 -9.63 -20.44 -2.32
N ASP A 9 -8.53 -21.20 -2.22
CA ASP A 9 -8.28 -22.19 -1.16
C ASP A 9 -7.91 -21.59 0.21
N SER A 10 -7.68 -20.25 0.32
CA SER A 10 -7.25 -19.61 1.57
C SER A 10 -7.52 -18.10 1.56
N GLU A 11 -7.59 -17.50 2.76
CA GLU A 11 -7.72 -16.04 2.93
C GLU A 11 -6.60 -15.27 2.20
N LEU A 12 -5.42 -15.86 2.10
CA LEU A 12 -4.28 -15.28 1.39
C LEU A 12 -4.50 -15.23 -0.12
N SER A 13 -5.26 -16.18 -0.68
CA SER A 13 -5.61 -16.18 -2.12
C SER A 13 -6.47 -14.97 -2.46
N TYR A 14 -7.44 -14.59 -1.61
CA TYR A 14 -8.25 -13.39 -1.79
C TYR A 14 -7.39 -12.12 -1.79
N PHE A 15 -6.39 -12.05 -0.90
CA PHE A 15 -5.47 -10.93 -0.87
C PHE A 15 -4.66 -10.85 -2.16
N TYR A 16 -4.08 -11.96 -2.64
CA TYR A 16 -3.29 -11.98 -3.87
C TYR A 16 -4.12 -11.79 -5.15
N GLN A 17 -5.42 -11.97 -5.10
CA GLN A 17 -6.30 -11.63 -6.22
C GLN A 17 -6.31 -10.12 -6.48
N ILE A 18 -6.24 -9.30 -5.44
CA ILE A 18 -6.22 -7.82 -5.55
C ILE A 18 -4.78 -7.30 -5.62
N PHE A 19 -3.87 -7.90 -4.84
CA PHE A 19 -2.44 -7.56 -4.74
C PHE A 19 -1.59 -8.71 -5.26
N PRO A 20 -1.47 -8.91 -6.59
CA PRO A 20 -0.74 -10.04 -7.15
C PRO A 20 0.76 -9.94 -6.80
N LYS A 21 1.45 -11.10 -6.79
CA LYS A 21 2.88 -11.15 -6.44
C LYS A 21 3.75 -10.30 -7.36
N GLU A 22 3.39 -10.23 -8.63
CA GLU A 22 4.06 -9.40 -9.64
C GLU A 22 4.05 -7.92 -9.27
N LEU A 23 2.99 -7.45 -8.61
CA LEU A 23 2.91 -6.07 -8.12
C LEU A 23 3.96 -5.81 -7.03
N PHE A 24 4.18 -6.77 -6.11
CA PHE A 24 5.24 -6.63 -5.09
C PHE A 24 6.63 -6.63 -5.70
N GLN A 25 6.88 -7.43 -6.75
CA GLN A 25 8.15 -7.45 -7.47
C GLN A 25 8.41 -6.08 -8.14
N GLU A 26 7.39 -5.52 -8.77
CA GLU A 26 7.49 -4.20 -9.40
C GLU A 26 7.76 -3.10 -8.36
N ILE A 27 7.03 -3.08 -7.25
CA ILE A 27 7.26 -2.12 -6.16
C ILE A 27 8.65 -2.28 -5.56
N ALA A 28 9.14 -3.51 -5.37
CA ALA A 28 10.50 -3.78 -4.89
C ALA A 28 11.56 -3.21 -5.83
N TYR A 29 11.37 -3.41 -7.14
CA TYR A 29 12.25 -2.86 -8.17
C TYR A 29 12.26 -1.32 -8.13
N GLN A 30 11.10 -0.67 -8.16
CA GLN A 30 10.98 0.79 -8.15
C GLN A 30 11.53 1.41 -6.84
N THR A 31 11.30 0.75 -5.72
CA THR A 31 11.82 1.20 -4.42
C THR A 31 13.34 1.08 -4.36
N THR A 32 13.91 -0.01 -4.87
CA THR A 32 15.36 -0.21 -4.97
C THR A 32 15.98 0.82 -5.90
N LEU A 33 15.38 1.05 -7.07
CA LEU A 33 15.81 2.07 -8.03
C LEU A 33 15.84 3.47 -7.39
N TYR A 34 14.78 3.84 -6.68
CA TYR A 34 14.73 5.10 -5.94
C TYR A 34 15.83 5.20 -4.90
N SER A 35 16.09 4.12 -4.16
CA SER A 35 17.18 4.09 -3.18
C SER A 35 18.55 4.28 -3.84
N MET A 36 18.79 3.68 -5.00
CA MET A 36 20.02 3.87 -5.78
C MET A 36 20.17 5.30 -6.30
N GLN A 37 19.08 5.92 -6.74
CA GLN A 37 19.08 7.29 -7.25
C GLN A 37 19.33 8.32 -6.14
N THR A 38 18.83 8.07 -4.94
CA THR A 38 18.93 9.02 -3.80
C THR A 38 20.15 8.81 -2.93
N ASN A 39 20.65 7.58 -2.84
CA ASN A 39 21.82 7.25 -2.03
C ASN A 39 22.70 6.20 -2.74
N PRO A 40 23.46 6.62 -3.77
CA PRO A 40 24.26 5.70 -4.59
C PRO A 40 25.35 4.95 -3.81
N GLU A 41 25.89 5.56 -2.75
CA GLU A 41 26.99 4.97 -1.98
C GLU A 41 26.53 3.79 -1.10
N THR A 42 25.31 3.87 -0.58
CA THR A 42 24.73 2.83 0.30
C THR A 42 23.27 2.55 -0.09
N PRO A 43 23.02 1.99 -1.28
CA PRO A 43 21.68 1.70 -1.74
C PRO A 43 21.04 0.62 -0.87
N PHE A 44 19.76 0.77 -0.60
CA PHE A 44 18.97 -0.21 0.11
C PHE A 44 18.20 -1.08 -0.89
N ALA A 45 18.64 -2.33 -1.06
CA ALA A 45 17.95 -3.30 -1.90
C ALA A 45 16.71 -3.85 -1.16
N VAL A 46 15.55 -3.73 -1.79
CA VAL A 46 14.27 -4.20 -1.27
C VAL A 46 13.87 -5.47 -2.00
N LYS A 47 13.46 -6.49 -1.25
CA LYS A 47 12.94 -7.75 -1.78
C LYS A 47 11.41 -7.76 -1.71
N GLU A 48 10.82 -8.67 -2.48
CA GLU A 48 9.37 -8.92 -2.46
C GLU A 48 8.89 -9.24 -1.04
N GLU A 49 9.61 -10.12 -0.31
CA GLU A 49 9.24 -10.56 1.03
C GLU A 49 9.25 -9.40 2.05
N ASP A 50 10.17 -8.43 1.88
CA ASP A 50 10.22 -7.23 2.74
C ASP A 50 8.95 -6.40 2.57
N LEU A 51 8.46 -6.26 1.33
CA LEU A 51 7.23 -5.52 1.03
C LEU A 51 5.98 -6.26 1.50
N VAL A 52 5.91 -7.57 1.33
CA VAL A 52 4.80 -8.38 1.86
C VAL A 52 4.73 -8.22 3.38
N SER A 53 5.87 -8.31 4.06
CA SER A 53 5.98 -8.10 5.51
C SER A 53 5.57 -6.68 5.92
N PHE A 54 6.00 -5.67 5.17
CA PHE A 54 5.62 -4.27 5.39
C PHE A 54 4.11 -4.07 5.24
N VAL A 55 3.50 -4.58 4.17
CA VAL A 55 2.06 -4.46 3.93
C VAL A 55 1.28 -5.21 5.00
N ALA A 56 1.73 -6.39 5.44
CA ALA A 56 1.10 -7.13 6.54
C ALA A 56 1.08 -6.29 7.84
N CYS A 57 2.20 -5.61 8.18
CA CYS A 57 2.24 -4.68 9.31
C CYS A 57 1.25 -3.53 9.12
N VAL A 58 1.19 -2.90 7.94
CA VAL A 58 0.28 -1.78 7.65
C VAL A 58 -1.18 -2.22 7.77
N LEU A 59 -1.55 -3.39 7.24
CA LEU A 59 -2.88 -3.96 7.36
C LEU A 59 -3.26 -4.21 8.82
N TYR A 60 -2.35 -4.81 9.60
CA TYR A 60 -2.58 -5.01 11.02
C TYR A 60 -2.81 -3.69 11.77
N MET A 61 -1.97 -2.68 11.48
CA MET A 61 -2.10 -1.33 12.05
C MET A 61 -3.37 -0.60 11.63
N SER A 62 -3.98 -0.98 10.51
CA SER A 62 -5.26 -0.42 10.06
C SER A 62 -6.43 -0.89 10.94
N ILE A 63 -6.32 -2.08 11.52
CA ILE A 63 -7.32 -2.73 12.38
C ILE A 63 -7.08 -2.35 13.84
N VAL A 64 -5.87 -2.61 14.34
CA VAL A 64 -5.47 -2.32 15.73
C VAL A 64 -4.71 -0.99 15.73
N LYS A 65 -5.36 0.07 16.22
CA LYS A 65 -4.80 1.43 16.17
C LYS A 65 -4.13 1.80 17.48
N LEU A 66 -2.82 2.04 17.45
CA LEU A 66 -2.07 2.66 18.54
C LEU A 66 -1.79 4.14 18.24
N PRO A 67 -1.55 4.99 19.26
CA PRO A 67 -1.34 6.43 19.09
C PRO A 67 -0.15 6.78 18.20
N SER A 68 0.94 6.01 18.28
CA SER A 68 2.14 6.21 17.49
C SER A 68 2.56 4.93 16.76
N THR A 69 3.16 5.08 15.58
CA THR A 69 3.71 3.94 14.83
C THR A 69 4.74 3.16 15.64
N ARG A 70 5.56 3.82 16.45
CA ARG A 70 6.59 3.15 17.27
C ARG A 70 6.02 2.35 18.42
N ASP A 71 4.80 2.65 18.85
CA ASP A 71 4.15 1.96 19.97
C ASP A 71 3.93 0.46 19.68
N TYR A 72 3.80 0.07 18.41
CA TYR A 72 3.69 -1.35 18.02
C TYR A 72 4.94 -2.17 18.38
N TRP A 73 6.11 -1.54 18.53
CA TRP A 73 7.37 -2.17 18.95
C TRP A 73 7.78 -1.82 20.40
N SER A 74 6.91 -1.13 21.14
CA SER A 74 7.19 -0.77 22.54
C SER A 74 7.30 -2.03 23.43
N SER A 75 8.18 -1.99 24.41
CA SER A 75 8.31 -3.07 25.39
C SER A 75 7.09 -3.21 26.31
N SER A 76 6.31 -2.15 26.48
CA SER A 76 5.16 -2.13 27.40
C SER A 76 3.82 -2.40 26.73
N ILE A 77 3.62 -1.90 25.50
CA ILE A 77 2.34 -2.00 24.76
C ILE A 77 2.51 -2.58 23.37
N GLY A 78 3.72 -3.02 23.02
CA GLY A 78 4.04 -3.56 21.71
C GLY A 78 3.23 -4.82 21.37
N ILE A 79 3.07 -5.07 20.09
CA ILE A 79 2.24 -6.14 19.57
C ILE A 79 3.10 -7.20 18.91
N ALA A 80 3.11 -8.40 19.48
CA ALA A 80 3.91 -9.53 19.02
C ALA A 80 3.70 -9.85 17.53
N HIS A 81 2.48 -9.73 17.02
CA HIS A 81 2.17 -9.94 15.60
C HIS A 81 2.92 -8.97 14.65
N VAL A 82 3.25 -7.78 15.12
CA VAL A 82 4.01 -6.81 14.34
C VAL A 82 5.52 -6.99 14.55
N THR A 83 5.95 -7.14 15.82
CA THR A 83 7.38 -7.27 16.15
C THR A 83 8.02 -8.52 15.56
N ASN A 84 7.25 -9.62 15.44
CA ASN A 84 7.72 -10.88 14.88
C ASN A 84 7.80 -10.86 13.35
N ILE A 85 7.05 -9.98 12.67
CA ILE A 85 7.08 -9.86 11.21
C ILE A 85 8.28 -9.03 10.76
N MET A 86 8.48 -7.86 11.38
CA MET A 86 9.49 -6.90 10.92
C MET A 86 10.02 -6.06 12.07
N PRO A 87 11.34 -5.78 12.14
CA PRO A 87 11.89 -4.83 13.12
C PRO A 87 11.51 -3.39 12.77
N VAL A 88 11.39 -2.52 13.80
CA VAL A 88 10.98 -1.12 13.64
C VAL A 88 11.85 -0.35 12.65
N ASN A 89 13.16 -0.53 12.67
CA ASN A 89 14.08 0.16 11.77
C ASN A 89 13.85 -0.24 10.30
N GLY A 90 13.54 -1.52 10.03
CA GLY A 90 13.17 -2.02 8.70
C GLY A 90 11.87 -1.38 8.22
N PHE A 91 10.85 -1.36 9.08
CA PHE A 91 9.57 -0.75 8.78
C PHE A 91 9.70 0.76 8.46
N GLU A 92 10.38 1.52 9.32
CA GLU A 92 10.58 2.95 9.12
C GLU A 92 11.42 3.24 7.87
N LYS A 93 12.43 2.43 7.61
CA LYS A 93 13.24 2.55 6.39
C LYS A 93 12.39 2.36 5.15
N LEU A 94 11.65 1.24 5.05
CA LEU A 94 10.74 0.99 3.93
C LEU A 94 9.70 2.10 3.78
N LYS A 95 9.07 2.52 4.87
CA LYS A 95 8.10 3.63 4.86
C LYS A 95 8.67 4.92 4.28
N SER A 96 9.96 5.18 4.47
CA SER A 96 10.62 6.41 3.98
C SER A 96 11.01 6.35 2.51
N ILE A 97 11.25 5.15 1.95
CA ILE A 97 11.80 4.99 0.59
C ILE A 97 10.83 4.36 -0.40
N ILE A 98 9.69 3.81 0.03
CA ILE A 98 8.75 3.09 -0.84
C ILE A 98 8.34 3.97 -2.03
N HIS A 99 8.49 3.40 -3.23
CA HIS A 99 8.20 4.06 -4.50
C HIS A 99 7.50 3.12 -5.45
N PHE A 100 6.61 3.67 -6.30
CA PHE A 100 5.82 2.91 -7.27
C PHE A 100 6.10 3.33 -8.71
N ALA A 101 6.91 4.37 -8.94
CA ALA A 101 7.25 4.88 -10.27
C ALA A 101 8.66 5.48 -10.29
N ASP A 102 9.34 5.43 -11.45
CA ASP A 102 10.62 6.10 -11.64
C ASP A 102 10.43 7.62 -11.72
N ASN A 103 11.04 8.35 -10.81
CA ASN A 103 11.00 9.82 -10.78
C ASN A 103 11.56 10.48 -12.04
N ASN A 104 12.45 9.81 -12.78
CA ASN A 104 13.03 10.33 -14.02
C ASN A 104 12.02 10.28 -15.19
N SER A 105 10.98 9.46 -15.10
CA SER A 105 9.92 9.32 -16.10
C SER A 105 8.68 10.15 -15.75
N ALA A 106 8.82 11.15 -14.86
CA ALA A 106 7.70 11.91 -14.32
C ALA A 106 6.94 12.69 -15.41
N ASP A 107 5.66 12.40 -15.55
CA ASP A 107 4.71 13.24 -16.26
C ASP A 107 4.28 14.40 -15.36
N LYS A 108 4.60 15.63 -15.77
CA LYS A 108 4.30 16.85 -15.00
C LYS A 108 2.81 17.15 -14.97
N ASP A 109 2.04 16.66 -15.91
CA ASP A 109 0.60 16.88 -16.01
C ASP A 109 -0.20 15.86 -15.20
N ASP A 110 0.38 14.69 -14.88
CA ASP A 110 -0.24 13.69 -14.01
C ASP A 110 0.07 13.94 -12.54
N LYS A 111 -0.87 14.51 -11.80
CA LYS A 111 -0.77 14.75 -10.35
C LYS A 111 -0.64 13.47 -9.51
N LEU A 112 -1.03 12.34 -10.05
CA LEU A 112 -0.98 11.01 -9.40
C LEU A 112 0.17 10.15 -9.93
N PHE A 113 1.05 10.69 -10.76
CA PHE A 113 2.15 9.97 -11.40
C PHE A 113 2.84 8.96 -10.47
N LYS A 114 3.21 9.39 -9.25
CA LYS A 114 3.95 8.55 -8.30
C LYS A 114 3.21 7.29 -7.84
N ILE A 115 1.90 7.31 -7.87
CA ILE A 115 1.04 6.18 -7.42
C ILE A 115 0.22 5.61 -8.58
N ARG A 116 0.34 6.15 -9.78
CA ARG A 116 -0.43 5.74 -10.96
C ARG A 116 -0.25 4.26 -11.29
N PRO A 117 0.97 3.69 -11.31
CA PRO A 117 1.16 2.27 -11.59
C PRO A 117 0.41 1.37 -10.61
N LEU A 118 0.48 1.70 -9.31
CA LEU A 118 -0.26 0.98 -8.27
C LEU A 118 -1.78 1.05 -8.48
N ILE A 119 -2.32 2.25 -8.74
CA ILE A 119 -3.76 2.45 -8.99
C ILE A 119 -4.21 1.66 -10.20
N ASN A 120 -3.46 1.73 -11.30
CA ASN A 120 -3.81 1.04 -12.54
C ASN A 120 -3.82 -0.48 -12.33
N LYS A 121 -2.82 -1.02 -11.63
CA LYS A 121 -2.73 -2.46 -11.38
C LYS A 121 -3.87 -2.96 -10.48
N ILE A 122 -4.18 -2.23 -9.42
CA ILE A 122 -5.31 -2.57 -8.54
C ILE A 122 -6.64 -2.50 -9.31
N ASN A 123 -6.86 -1.44 -10.11
CA ASN A 123 -8.07 -1.32 -10.92
C ASN A 123 -8.19 -2.45 -11.95
N GLU A 124 -7.09 -2.87 -12.58
CA GLU A 124 -7.05 -4.01 -13.47
C GLU A 124 -7.54 -5.29 -12.74
N GLN A 125 -7.03 -5.55 -11.54
CA GLN A 125 -7.45 -6.71 -10.75
C GLN A 125 -8.92 -6.61 -10.32
N LEU A 126 -9.35 -5.45 -9.85
CA LEU A 126 -10.74 -5.23 -9.45
C LEU A 126 -11.73 -5.42 -10.61
N ASN A 127 -11.36 -5.00 -11.83
CA ASN A 127 -12.19 -5.20 -13.02
C ASN A 127 -12.38 -6.68 -13.40
N ASN A 128 -11.50 -7.56 -12.94
CA ASN A 128 -11.62 -9.00 -13.14
C ASN A 128 -12.57 -9.67 -12.12
N ILE A 129 -13.00 -8.94 -11.09
CA ILE A 129 -13.94 -9.42 -10.08
C ILE A 129 -15.36 -9.10 -10.58
N PRO A 130 -16.25 -10.09 -10.75
CA PRO A 130 -17.63 -9.85 -11.16
C PRO A 130 -18.36 -9.04 -10.08
N PHE A 131 -18.94 -7.90 -10.49
CA PHE A 131 -19.77 -7.07 -9.62
C PHE A 131 -21.22 -7.54 -9.64
N GLU A 132 -21.92 -7.42 -8.51
CA GLU A 132 -23.37 -7.51 -8.49
C GLU A 132 -23.96 -6.26 -9.19
N GLU A 133 -24.99 -6.48 -10.02
CA GLU A 133 -25.51 -5.49 -11.00
C GLU A 133 -26.01 -4.16 -10.42
N ASN A 134 -26.11 -3.97 -9.10
CA ASN A 134 -26.81 -2.84 -8.48
C ASN A 134 -26.05 -2.16 -7.32
N LEU A 135 -24.72 -2.22 -7.23
CA LEU A 135 -23.97 -1.59 -6.15
C LEU A 135 -23.25 -0.32 -6.62
N ALA A 136 -23.86 0.85 -6.32
CA ALA A 136 -23.16 2.14 -6.40
C ALA A 136 -22.67 2.54 -5.01
N TYR A 137 -21.35 2.62 -4.82
CA TYR A 137 -20.73 3.00 -3.56
C TYR A 137 -19.90 4.28 -3.72
N GLU A 138 -20.20 5.32 -2.93
CA GLU A 138 -19.40 6.55 -2.86
C GLU A 138 -18.64 6.59 -1.54
N GLN A 139 -17.31 6.50 -1.59
CA GLN A 139 -16.46 6.63 -0.41
C GLN A 139 -15.79 8.00 -0.36
N ILE A 140 -15.98 8.71 0.76
CA ILE A 140 -15.26 9.95 1.04
C ILE A 140 -14.06 9.64 1.91
N ILE A 141 -12.86 9.93 1.39
CA ILE A 141 -11.61 9.79 2.14
C ILE A 141 -11.32 11.14 2.82
N PRO A 142 -11.41 11.24 4.16
CA PRO A 142 -11.08 12.47 4.87
C PRO A 142 -9.57 12.73 4.79
N PHE A 143 -9.19 13.93 4.35
CA PHE A 143 -7.80 14.34 4.23
C PHE A 143 -7.56 15.70 4.86
N LYS A 144 -6.73 15.75 5.90
CA LYS A 144 -6.43 16.98 6.67
C LYS A 144 -5.30 17.83 6.07
N GLY A 145 -4.48 17.25 5.18
CA GLY A 145 -3.34 17.90 4.55
C GLY A 145 -3.71 18.90 3.44
N ARG A 146 -2.69 19.46 2.80
CA ARG A 146 -2.80 20.26 1.57
C ARG A 146 -2.40 19.38 0.38
N HIS A 147 -3.30 19.15 -0.56
CA HIS A 147 -3.04 18.41 -1.78
C HIS A 147 -3.86 18.95 -2.95
N LEU A 148 -3.31 18.90 -4.16
CA LEU A 148 -3.94 19.45 -5.36
C LEU A 148 -5.23 18.73 -5.78
N ILE A 149 -5.39 17.47 -5.38
CA ILE A 149 -6.60 16.67 -5.67
C ILE A 149 -7.66 16.78 -4.56
N LYS A 150 -7.36 17.48 -3.45
CA LYS A 150 -8.35 17.69 -2.38
C LYS A 150 -9.52 18.52 -2.91
N GLN A 151 -10.72 17.96 -2.78
CA GLN A 151 -11.97 18.63 -3.15
C GLN A 151 -12.77 18.99 -1.89
N TYR A 152 -13.40 20.15 -1.90
CA TYR A 152 -14.37 20.53 -0.90
C TYR A 152 -15.76 20.10 -1.38
N ILE A 153 -16.43 19.24 -0.63
CA ILE A 153 -17.78 18.76 -0.93
C ILE A 153 -18.74 19.38 0.11
N PRO A 154 -19.53 20.41 -0.28
CA PRO A 154 -20.49 21.03 0.64
C PRO A 154 -21.59 20.03 1.02
N LYS A 155 -22.12 20.17 2.23
CA LYS A 155 -23.24 19.37 2.77
C LYS A 155 -22.93 17.88 3.06
N LYS A 156 -21.68 17.43 2.97
CA LYS A 156 -21.30 16.09 3.45
C LYS A 156 -20.93 16.14 4.95
N PRO A 157 -21.29 15.11 5.76
CA PRO A 157 -21.17 15.15 7.22
C PRO A 157 -19.73 15.14 7.75
N HIS A 158 -18.74 14.79 6.93
CA HIS A 158 -17.32 14.80 7.28
C HIS A 158 -16.56 15.80 6.41
N LYS A 159 -16.04 16.85 7.05
CA LYS A 159 -15.18 17.86 6.43
C LYS A 159 -13.70 17.45 6.51
#